data_c3bc540e589473ac0bb786c5fab28006
#
_entry.id   c3bc540e589473ac0bb786c5fab28006
#
_cell.length_a   1.000
_cell.length_b   1.000
_cell.length_c   1.000
_cell.angle_alpha   90.00
_cell.angle_beta   90.00
_cell.angle_gamma   90.00
#
_symmetry.space_group_name_H-M   'P 1'
#
loop_
_entity.id
_entity.type
_entity.pdbx_description
1 polymer ?
#
loop_
_entity_poly.entity_id
_entity_poly.type
_entity_poly.pdbx_seq_one_letter_code
_entity_poly.pdbx_strand_id
1 'polypeptide(L)'
;MSAFTVGSSGGKRSTKQRPPFIDADGISHDCNNPTTFGHLTKRSQWMYEWRRRFFSLKGSKLFFSTSEFGAPHGMIDLSKCMTVKSAELKAGKKNAIEVSTTDTTYYMYADNEQEKDEWIGAIGRSIVQASKTYQEDVGDESDEESDED
;
A
#
# COMPACT_ATOMS: atom_id res chain seq x y z
N MET A 1 5.45 -23.15 -10.92
CA MET A 1 5.06 -22.90 -10.44
C MET A 1 4.38 -21.90 -10.26
N SER A 2 3.96 -21.55 -9.69
CA SER A 2 3.24 -20.77 -9.49
C SER A 2 3.37 -19.66 -9.64
N ALA A 3 3.18 -19.02 -10.23
CA ALA A 3 3.38 -17.77 -10.36
C ALA A 3 2.50 -16.88 -9.68
N PHE A 4 1.83 -17.31 -8.81
CA PHE A 4 0.92 -16.52 -8.08
C PHE A 4 1.68 -15.57 -7.17
N THR A 5 1.48 -14.30 -7.30
CA THR A 5 2.25 -13.33 -6.54
C THR A 5 1.40 -12.38 -5.72
N VAL A 6 0.10 -12.32 -5.93
CA VAL A 6 -0.78 -11.53 -5.09
C VAL A 6 -1.66 -12.50 -4.32
N GLY A 7 -1.57 -12.44 -3.01
CA GLY A 7 -2.37 -13.29 -2.17
C GLY A 7 -3.16 -12.50 -1.17
N SER A 8 -4.01 -13.17 -0.46
CA SER A 8 -4.77 -12.54 0.59
C SER A 8 -4.69 -13.40 1.84
N SER A 9 -4.99 -12.79 2.94
CA SER A 9 -4.87 -13.48 4.22
C SER A 9 -6.11 -14.30 4.56
N GLY A 10 -7.06 -14.40 3.66
CA GLY A 10 -8.31 -15.07 3.99
C GLY A 10 -8.18 -16.56 4.19
N GLY A 11 -7.21 -17.21 3.59
CA GLY A 11 -7.08 -18.65 3.67
C GLY A 11 -6.15 -19.09 4.77
N LYS A 12 -4.90 -19.21 4.44
CA LYS A 12 -3.94 -19.72 5.39
C LYS A 12 -3.10 -18.63 5.97
N ARG A 13 -2.64 -18.89 7.16
CA ARG A 13 -1.77 -17.98 7.86
C ARG A 13 -0.37 -18.56 7.84
N SER A 14 0.60 -17.74 7.53
CA SER A 14 1.99 -18.15 7.59
C SER A 14 2.40 -18.30 9.06
N THR A 15 3.17 -19.34 9.35
CA THR A 15 3.72 -19.51 10.69
C THR A 15 5.01 -18.71 10.86
N LYS A 16 5.59 -18.23 9.76
CA LYS A 16 6.82 -17.48 9.83
C LYS A 16 6.52 -16.02 10.10
N GLN A 17 7.23 -15.45 11.04
CA GLN A 17 7.03 -14.07 11.44
C GLN A 17 7.85 -13.13 10.58
N ARG A 18 7.30 -11.96 10.35
CA ARG A 18 8.00 -10.88 9.66
C ARG A 18 8.44 -9.85 10.69
N PRO A 19 9.64 -9.28 10.53
CA PRO A 19 10.05 -8.20 11.43
C PRO A 19 9.14 -7.01 11.28
N PRO A 20 9.00 -6.20 12.32
CA PRO A 20 8.19 -5.00 12.21
C PRO A 20 8.90 -3.92 11.40
N PHE A 21 8.13 -2.95 10.95
CA PHE A 21 8.69 -1.75 10.35
C PHE A 21 8.77 -0.68 11.43
N ILE A 22 9.95 -0.11 11.62
CA ILE A 22 10.14 0.99 12.56
C ILE A 22 10.21 2.27 11.73
N ASP A 23 9.27 3.18 11.94
CA ASP A 23 9.22 4.38 11.12
C ASP A 23 10.19 5.45 11.66
N ALA A 24 10.19 6.60 11.00
CA ALA A 24 11.13 7.67 11.34
C ALA A 24 10.93 8.21 12.74
N ASP A 25 9.73 8.05 13.28
CA ASP A 25 9.42 8.52 14.63
C ASP A 25 9.66 7.44 15.67
N GLY A 26 10.20 6.29 15.26
CA GLY A 26 10.48 5.20 16.18
C GLY A 26 9.27 4.33 16.50
N ILE A 27 8.17 4.51 15.77
CA ILE A 27 6.97 3.73 16.03
C ILE A 27 7.08 2.41 15.28
N SER A 28 6.77 1.33 16.00
CA SER A 28 6.83 -0.01 15.45
C SER A 28 5.49 -0.39 14.84
N HIS A 29 5.52 -0.91 13.62
CA HIS A 29 4.33 -1.36 12.91
C HIS A 29 4.44 -2.84 12.67
N ASP A 30 3.41 -3.58 13.10
CA ASP A 30 3.35 -5.03 12.88
C ASP A 30 3.00 -5.29 11.43
N CYS A 31 3.82 -6.09 10.74
CA CYS A 31 3.64 -6.39 9.33
C CYS A 31 3.16 -7.81 9.08
N ASN A 32 2.72 -8.49 10.12
CA ASN A 32 2.22 -9.85 9.99
C ASN A 32 0.74 -9.85 9.64
N ASN A 33 0.30 -10.93 8.98
CA ASN A 33 -1.10 -11.12 8.60
C ASN A 33 -1.64 -9.99 7.73
N PRO A 34 -0.96 -9.66 6.63
CA PRO A 34 -1.46 -8.63 5.73
C PRO A 34 -2.73 -9.09 5.02
N THR A 35 -3.55 -8.15 4.60
CA THR A 35 -4.75 -8.47 3.84
C THR A 35 -4.42 -8.78 2.39
N THR A 36 -3.37 -8.19 1.87
CA THR A 36 -2.93 -8.43 0.50
C THR A 36 -1.41 -8.36 0.50
N PHE A 37 -0.78 -9.26 -0.25
CA PHE A 37 0.67 -9.28 -0.33
C PHE A 37 1.11 -9.82 -1.69
N GLY A 38 2.34 -9.53 -2.06
CA GLY A 38 2.90 -9.99 -3.32
C GLY A 38 4.01 -9.10 -3.80
N HIS A 39 4.51 -9.40 -4.99
CA HIS A 39 5.62 -8.64 -5.55
C HIS A 39 5.12 -7.56 -6.50
N LEU A 40 5.72 -6.40 -6.38
CA LEU A 40 5.57 -5.31 -7.33
C LEU A 40 6.96 -4.76 -7.60
N THR A 41 7.16 -4.23 -8.80
CA THR A 41 8.41 -3.56 -9.11
C THR A 41 8.16 -2.06 -8.98
N LYS A 42 8.87 -1.43 -8.05
CA LYS A 42 8.64 -0.05 -7.69
C LYS A 42 9.78 0.83 -8.17
N ARG A 43 9.43 2.02 -8.68
CA ARG A 43 10.45 2.98 -9.09
C ARG A 43 10.93 3.73 -7.84
N SER A 44 12.24 3.75 -7.64
CA SER A 44 12.80 4.46 -6.50
C SER A 44 12.59 5.96 -6.69
N GLN A 45 12.36 6.66 -5.59
CA GLN A 45 12.11 8.10 -5.63
C GLN A 45 13.36 8.88 -5.96
N TRP A 46 14.49 8.38 -5.53
CA TRP A 46 15.75 9.10 -5.66
C TRP A 46 16.42 8.87 -7.01
N MET A 47 16.55 7.59 -7.40
CA MET A 47 17.34 7.24 -8.59
C MET A 47 16.49 6.91 -9.79
N TYR A 48 15.17 6.84 -9.62
CA TYR A 48 14.22 6.45 -10.65
C TYR A 48 14.53 5.07 -11.22
N GLU A 49 15.08 4.18 -10.38
CA GLU A 49 15.38 2.80 -10.77
C GLU A 49 14.22 1.91 -10.38
N TRP A 50 13.94 0.93 -11.23
CA TRP A 50 12.89 -0.04 -10.98
C TRP A 50 13.47 -1.20 -10.18
N ARG A 51 12.86 -1.50 -9.04
CA ARG A 51 13.34 -2.55 -8.15
C ARG A 51 12.17 -3.40 -7.69
N ARG A 52 12.33 -4.71 -7.85
CA ARG A 52 11.30 -5.66 -7.43
C ARG A 52 11.35 -5.77 -5.92
N ARG A 53 10.19 -5.62 -5.30
CA ARG A 53 10.08 -5.64 -3.85
C ARG A 53 8.87 -6.45 -3.44
N PHE A 54 8.88 -6.95 -2.22
CA PHE A 54 7.73 -7.63 -1.65
C PHE A 54 6.90 -6.62 -0.89
N PHE A 55 5.63 -6.53 -1.26
CA PHE A 55 4.70 -5.58 -0.67
C PHE A 55 3.70 -6.31 0.21
N SER A 56 3.32 -5.70 1.34
CA SER A 56 2.26 -6.21 2.18
C SER A 56 1.38 -5.06 2.62
N LEU A 57 0.08 -5.24 2.44
CA LEU A 57 -0.92 -4.23 2.75
C LEU A 57 -1.62 -4.64 4.04
N LYS A 58 -1.55 -3.78 5.03
CA LYS A 58 -2.19 -4.06 6.31
C LYS A 58 -2.86 -2.77 6.80
N GLY A 59 -4.18 -2.80 6.90
CA GLY A 59 -4.92 -1.60 7.23
C GLY A 59 -4.71 -0.53 6.18
N SER A 60 -4.27 0.64 6.61
CA SER A 60 -4.00 1.75 5.71
C SER A 60 -2.52 1.91 5.41
N LYS A 61 -1.72 0.87 5.67
CA LYS A 61 -0.28 0.96 5.47
C LYS A 61 0.18 -0.06 4.46
N LEU A 62 0.99 0.39 3.51
CA LEU A 62 1.55 -0.48 2.49
C LEU A 62 3.05 -0.55 2.72
N PHE A 63 3.52 -1.68 3.20
CA PHE A 63 4.92 -1.89 3.53
C PHE A 63 5.64 -2.56 2.38
N PHE A 64 6.93 -2.28 2.24
CA PHE A 64 7.72 -3.00 1.24
C PHE A 64 9.09 -3.35 1.77
N SER A 65 9.58 -4.51 1.32
CA SER A 65 10.86 -5.07 1.75
C SER A 65 11.54 -5.70 0.55
N THR A 66 12.81 -6.05 0.72
CA THR A 66 13.54 -6.70 -0.37
C THR A 66 13.10 -8.14 -0.57
N SER A 67 12.60 -8.79 0.47
CA SER A 67 12.15 -10.17 0.38
C SER A 67 10.94 -10.36 1.28
N GLU A 68 10.26 -11.47 1.09
CA GLU A 68 8.98 -11.72 1.75
C GLU A 68 9.09 -11.66 3.27
N PHE A 69 10.16 -12.21 3.81
CA PHE A 69 10.31 -12.26 5.27
C PHE A 69 11.44 -11.35 5.76
N GLY A 70 11.89 -10.46 4.90
CA GLY A 70 12.87 -9.47 5.31
C GLY A 70 12.23 -8.31 6.04
N ALA A 71 13.04 -7.54 6.73
CA ALA A 71 12.54 -6.37 7.42
C ALA A 71 12.07 -5.34 6.41
N PRO A 72 10.87 -4.80 6.57
CA PRO A 72 10.43 -3.73 5.67
C PRO A 72 11.35 -2.52 5.82
N HIS A 73 11.61 -1.88 4.69
CA HIS A 73 12.45 -0.68 4.70
C HIS A 73 11.70 0.54 4.23
N GLY A 74 10.38 0.40 4.00
CA GLY A 74 9.59 1.55 3.61
C GLY A 74 8.11 1.28 3.81
N MET A 75 7.35 2.36 3.82
CA MET A 75 5.92 2.30 4.05
C MET A 75 5.28 3.47 3.32
N ILE A 76 4.14 3.18 2.68
CA ILE A 76 3.30 4.21 2.10
C ILE A 76 2.05 4.29 2.96
N ASP A 77 1.78 5.48 3.48
CA ASP A 77 0.62 5.68 4.35
C ASP A 77 -0.57 6.01 3.46
N LEU A 78 -1.46 5.04 3.28
CA LEU A 78 -2.59 5.19 2.38
C LEU A 78 -3.67 6.11 2.96
N SER A 79 -3.59 6.42 4.24
CA SER A 79 -4.52 7.41 4.80
C SER A 79 -4.25 8.80 4.27
N LYS A 80 -3.06 9.01 3.70
CA LYS A 80 -2.69 10.28 3.09
C LYS A 80 -2.79 10.23 1.57
N CYS A 81 -3.26 9.12 1.02
CA CYS A 81 -3.32 8.96 -0.41
C CYS A 81 -4.60 9.55 -0.97
N MET A 82 -4.48 10.13 -2.15
CA MET A 82 -5.60 10.70 -2.87
C MET A 82 -6.14 9.74 -3.91
N THR A 83 -5.27 9.06 -4.62
CA THR A 83 -5.69 8.20 -5.72
C THR A 83 -4.78 7.00 -5.90
N VAL A 84 -5.35 5.96 -6.48
CA VAL A 84 -4.61 4.85 -7.07
C VAL A 84 -5.24 4.59 -8.42
N LYS A 85 -4.41 4.44 -9.47
CA LYS A 85 -4.96 4.22 -10.80
C LYS A 85 -3.89 3.64 -11.72
N SER A 86 -4.34 3.18 -12.88
CA SER A 86 -3.45 2.70 -13.92
C SER A 86 -2.56 3.83 -14.41
N ALA A 87 -1.30 3.54 -14.69
CA ALA A 87 -0.35 4.57 -15.08
C ALA A 87 0.61 4.07 -16.15
N GLU A 88 0.14 3.21 -17.06
CA GLU A 88 1.02 2.59 -18.04
C GLU A 88 1.66 3.61 -18.95
N LEU A 89 0.92 4.61 -19.36
CA LEU A 89 1.48 5.62 -20.23
C LEU A 89 2.49 6.50 -19.52
N LYS A 90 2.15 6.94 -18.32
CA LYS A 90 3.05 7.80 -17.54
C LYS A 90 4.32 7.10 -17.15
N ALA A 91 4.21 5.89 -16.68
CA ALA A 91 5.37 5.15 -16.17
C ALA A 91 6.16 4.50 -17.29
N GLY A 92 5.56 4.30 -18.46
CA GLY A 92 6.23 3.63 -19.55
C GLY A 92 6.44 2.15 -19.29
N LYS A 93 5.59 1.55 -18.47
CA LYS A 93 5.68 0.14 -18.13
C LYS A 93 4.31 -0.48 -18.20
N LYS A 94 4.25 -1.67 -18.77
CA LYS A 94 3.02 -2.43 -18.80
C LYS A 94 2.64 -2.82 -17.38
N ASN A 95 1.36 -2.82 -17.09
CA ASN A 95 0.80 -3.18 -15.78
C ASN A 95 1.21 -2.21 -14.67
N ALA A 96 1.47 -0.96 -15.03
CA ALA A 96 1.89 0.04 -14.05
C ALA A 96 0.70 0.70 -13.39
N ILE A 97 0.91 1.05 -12.13
CA ILE A 97 -0.06 1.79 -11.35
C ILE A 97 0.66 2.96 -10.68
N GLU A 98 -0.11 3.99 -10.38
CA GLU A 98 0.41 5.08 -9.56
C GLU A 98 -0.41 5.19 -8.30
N VAL A 99 0.27 5.52 -7.22
CA VAL A 99 -0.33 5.79 -5.92
C VAL A 99 0.12 7.17 -5.52
N SER A 100 -0.83 8.10 -5.43
CA SER A 100 -0.50 9.50 -5.19
C SER A 100 -0.93 9.92 -3.80
N THR A 101 0.01 10.51 -3.07
CA THR A 101 -0.29 11.19 -1.83
C THR A 101 -0.28 12.70 -2.09
N THR A 102 -0.49 13.49 -1.05
CA THR A 102 -0.41 14.93 -1.20
C THR A 102 0.99 15.40 -1.57
N ASP A 103 2.00 14.62 -1.19
CA ASP A 103 3.39 15.05 -1.37
C ASP A 103 4.12 14.28 -2.45
N THR A 104 3.73 13.06 -2.75
CA THR A 104 4.54 12.16 -3.56
C THR A 104 3.65 11.27 -4.41
N THR A 105 4.12 10.98 -5.61
CA THR A 105 3.49 9.97 -6.46
C THR A 105 4.45 8.80 -6.59
N TYR A 106 3.95 7.62 -6.26
CA TYR A 106 4.72 6.37 -6.37
C TYR A 106 4.27 5.62 -7.61
N TYR A 107 5.24 5.08 -8.33
CA TYR A 107 4.97 4.25 -9.52
C TYR A 107 5.48 2.85 -9.26
N MET A 108 4.66 1.87 -9.63
CA MET A 108 5.05 0.48 -9.52
C MET A 108 4.32 -0.31 -10.58
N TYR A 109 4.84 -1.50 -10.92
CA TYR A 109 4.12 -2.33 -11.90
C TYR A 109 4.09 -3.77 -11.42
N ALA A 110 3.02 -4.43 -11.80
CA ALA A 110 2.79 -5.82 -11.46
C ALA A 110 3.32 -6.73 -12.57
N ASP A 111 3.42 -8.01 -12.28
CA ASP A 111 3.92 -8.97 -13.25
C ASP A 111 2.90 -9.25 -14.36
N ASN A 112 1.61 -9.06 -14.09
CA ASN A 112 0.59 -9.26 -15.09
C ASN A 112 -0.61 -8.38 -14.77
N GLU A 113 -1.57 -8.37 -15.70
CA GLU A 113 -2.71 -7.48 -15.60
C GLU A 113 -3.64 -7.87 -14.45
N GLN A 114 -3.79 -9.15 -14.19
CA GLN A 114 -4.64 -9.59 -13.11
C GLN A 114 -4.12 -9.08 -11.76
N GLU A 115 -2.83 -9.19 -11.55
CA GLU A 115 -2.23 -8.71 -10.31
C GLU A 115 -2.33 -7.20 -10.19
N LYS A 116 -2.14 -6.50 -11.32
CA LYS A 116 -2.31 -5.06 -11.34
C LYS A 116 -3.70 -4.67 -10.87
N ASP A 117 -4.72 -5.34 -11.40
CA ASP A 117 -6.09 -5.02 -11.04
C ASP A 117 -6.38 -5.35 -9.59
N GLU A 118 -5.82 -6.44 -9.09
CA GLU A 118 -6.00 -6.82 -7.69
C GLU A 118 -5.37 -5.78 -6.77
N TRP A 119 -4.19 -5.30 -7.11
CA TRP A 119 -3.54 -4.28 -6.30
C TRP A 119 -4.29 -2.95 -6.33
N ILE A 120 -4.75 -2.54 -7.51
CA ILE A 120 -5.53 -1.30 -7.61
C ILE A 120 -6.78 -1.42 -6.73
N GLY A 121 -7.46 -2.56 -6.79
CA GLY A 121 -8.65 -2.77 -5.97
C GLY A 121 -8.34 -2.76 -4.49
N ALA A 122 -7.30 -3.47 -4.07
CA ALA A 122 -6.96 -3.57 -2.65
C ALA A 122 -6.52 -2.21 -2.10
N ILE A 123 -5.67 -1.50 -2.83
CA ILE A 123 -5.19 -0.20 -2.38
C ILE A 123 -6.34 0.79 -2.39
N GLY A 124 -7.19 0.75 -3.41
CA GLY A 124 -8.35 1.64 -3.47
C GLY A 124 -9.27 1.46 -2.31
N ARG A 125 -9.56 0.21 -1.93
CA ARG A 125 -10.40 -0.06 -0.77
C ARG A 125 -9.77 0.46 0.51
N SER A 126 -8.45 0.33 0.65
CA SER A 126 -7.76 0.86 1.82
C SER A 126 -7.85 2.37 1.90
N ILE A 127 -7.71 3.04 0.77
CA ILE A 127 -7.82 4.50 0.73
C ILE A 127 -9.22 4.94 1.14
N VAL A 128 -10.23 4.29 0.60
CA VAL A 128 -11.62 4.63 0.91
C VAL A 128 -11.91 4.36 2.38
N GLN A 129 -11.46 3.23 2.90
CA GLN A 129 -11.71 2.87 4.29
C GLN A 129 -11.05 3.86 5.24
N ALA A 130 -9.84 4.26 4.94
CA ALA A 130 -9.12 5.22 5.78
C ALA A 130 -9.81 6.59 5.75
N SER A 131 -10.26 7.00 4.58
CA SER A 131 -10.97 8.27 4.43
C SER A 131 -12.30 8.26 5.18
N LYS A 132 -13.00 7.14 5.12
CA LYS A 132 -14.27 7.00 5.80
C LYS A 132 -14.10 7.08 7.31
N THR A 133 -13.08 6.40 7.83
CA THR A 133 -12.80 6.44 9.25
C THR A 133 -12.46 7.85 9.71
N TYR A 134 -11.65 8.54 8.93
CA TYR A 134 -11.29 9.91 9.24
C TYR A 134 -12.50 10.81 9.25
N GLN A 135 -13.40 10.63 8.28
CA GLN A 135 -14.60 11.46 8.19
C GLN A 135 -15.54 11.23 9.39
N GLU A 136 -15.61 10.00 9.86
CA GLU A 136 -16.43 9.72 11.02
C GLU A 136 -15.92 10.47 12.24
N ASP A 137 -14.61 10.46 12.43
CA ASP A 137 -14.03 11.18 13.56
C ASP A 137 -14.22 12.68 13.42
N VAL A 138 -13.95 13.18 12.24
CA VAL A 138 -14.10 14.61 11.98
C VAL A 138 -15.57 15.00 12.03
N GLY A 139 -16.43 14.09 11.61
CA GLY A 139 -17.87 14.35 11.64
C GLY A 139 -18.37 14.67 13.03
N ASP A 140 -17.90 13.95 14.01
CA ASP A 140 -18.29 14.22 15.39
C ASP A 140 -17.88 15.62 15.81
N GLU A 141 -16.67 15.99 15.46
CA GLU A 141 -16.18 17.31 15.80
C GLU A 141 -16.86 18.39 14.97
N SER A 142 -17.11 18.07 13.71
CA SER A 142 -17.75 19.02 12.83
C SER A 142 -19.16 19.38 13.30
N ASP A 143 -19.84 18.40 13.81
CA ASP A 143 -21.20 18.65 14.31
C ASP A 143 -21.18 19.69 15.40
N GLU A 144 -20.17 19.62 16.27
CA GLU A 144 -20.06 20.61 17.31
C GLU A 144 -19.74 21.97 16.75
N GLU A 145 -18.84 22.01 15.78
CA GLU A 145 -18.48 23.26 15.16
C GLU A 145 -19.61 23.88 14.40
N SER A 146 -20.37 23.00 13.72
CA SER A 146 -21.50 23.49 12.96
C SER A 146 -22.51 24.21 13.83
N ASP A 147 -22.67 23.73 15.03
CA ASP A 147 -23.62 24.31 15.93
C ASP A 147 -23.25 25.74 16.29
N GLU A 148 -21.98 26.06 16.21
CA GLU A 148 -21.53 27.40 16.53
C GLU A 148 -21.79 28.37 15.38
N ASP A 149 -21.87 27.85 14.19
CA ASP A 149 -22.11 28.71 13.05
C ASP A 149 -23.57 29.06 12.95
#